data_9884aab6b2a020501ed2ffa759e04965
#
_entry.id   9884aab6b2a020501ed2ffa759e04965
#
_cell.length_a   1.000
_cell.length_b   1.000
_cell.length_c   1.000
_cell.angle_alpha   90.00
_cell.angle_beta   90.00
_cell.angle_gamma   90.00
#
_symmetry.space_group_name_H-M   'P 1'
#
loop_
_entity.id
_entity.type
_entity.pdbx_description
1 polymer ?
#
loop_
_entity_poly.entity_id
_entity_poly.type
_entity_poly.pdbx_seq_one_letter_code
_entity_poly.pdbx_strand_id
1 'polypeptide(L)'
;MELMGCTGLAVPPTVMEHVVKVESSFNPYAIGVVGGRLARQPRSLAEALSTARMLEERGYNFSLGLAQVNRYNLARQGLDSYEKAFDTCPNLRAGARILAECYGRSGGDWGKAFSCYYSGNFTTGYRHGYVQKVFASWQRKAGQEAVPIPIIDRRTA
;
A
#
# COMPACT_ATOMS: atom_id res chain seq x y z
N MET A 1 4.65 -12.84 12.50
CA MET A 1 3.58 -12.52 11.53
C MET A 1 4.17 -11.93 10.28
N GLU A 2 3.56 -12.20 9.15
CA GLU A 2 4.11 -11.84 7.84
C GLU A 2 3.01 -11.35 6.91
N LEU A 3 3.40 -10.68 5.84
CA LEU A 3 2.55 -10.29 4.72
C LEU A 3 3.21 -10.75 3.43
N MET A 4 2.50 -11.56 2.63
CA MET A 4 2.98 -12.06 1.34
C MET A 4 4.34 -12.77 1.45
N GLY A 5 4.58 -13.50 2.53
CA GLY A 5 5.85 -14.18 2.81
C GLY A 5 6.97 -13.29 3.34
N CYS A 6 6.71 -12.00 3.56
CA CYS A 6 7.72 -11.06 4.05
C CYS A 6 7.60 -10.85 5.54
N THR A 7 8.74 -10.91 6.24
CA THR A 7 8.86 -10.64 7.67
C THR A 7 9.60 -9.33 7.91
N GLY A 8 9.67 -8.88 9.16
CA GLY A 8 10.45 -7.70 9.53
C GLY A 8 9.85 -6.37 9.07
N LEU A 9 8.52 -6.31 8.90
CA LEU A 9 7.84 -5.05 8.58
C LEU A 9 7.83 -4.12 9.80
N ALA A 10 8.05 -2.83 9.56
CA ALA A 10 8.10 -1.81 10.62
C ALA A 10 6.73 -1.45 11.19
N VAL A 11 5.64 -1.95 10.60
CA VAL A 11 4.26 -1.83 11.10
C VAL A 11 3.61 -3.20 11.14
N PRO A 12 2.50 -3.38 11.90
CA PRO A 12 1.82 -4.67 11.91
C PRO A 12 1.38 -5.08 10.49
N PRO A 13 1.62 -6.35 10.08
CA PRO A 13 1.16 -6.84 8.78
C PRO A 13 -0.34 -6.68 8.55
N THR A 14 -1.13 -6.78 9.61
CA THR A 14 -2.59 -6.57 9.56
C THR A 14 -2.98 -5.13 9.20
N VAL A 15 -2.13 -4.16 9.48
CA VAL A 15 -2.33 -2.77 9.05
C VAL A 15 -1.86 -2.60 7.62
N MET A 16 -0.64 -3.09 7.32
CA MET A 16 -0.03 -2.90 6.01
C MET A 16 -0.83 -3.53 4.88
N GLU A 17 -1.47 -4.67 5.12
CA GLU A 17 -2.27 -5.35 4.08
C GLU A 17 -3.39 -4.46 3.52
N HIS A 18 -4.00 -3.61 4.36
CA HIS A 18 -5.08 -2.72 3.92
C HIS A 18 -4.55 -1.54 3.12
N VAL A 19 -3.38 -1.04 3.47
CA VAL A 19 -2.67 -0.01 2.67
C VAL A 19 -2.33 -0.60 1.29
N VAL A 20 -1.74 -1.78 1.25
CA VAL A 20 -1.38 -2.45 -0.01
C VAL A 20 -2.61 -2.72 -0.88
N LYS A 21 -3.71 -3.16 -0.27
CA LYS A 21 -4.95 -3.39 -1.01
C LYS A 21 -5.45 -2.11 -1.69
N VAL A 22 -5.48 -1.01 -0.96
CA VAL A 22 -5.92 0.30 -1.49
C VAL A 22 -4.96 0.81 -2.55
N GLU A 23 -3.65 0.69 -2.28
CA GLU A 23 -2.61 1.23 -3.17
C GLU A 23 -2.49 0.49 -4.49
N SER A 24 -2.51 -0.83 -4.48
CA SER A 24 -2.16 -1.63 -5.66
C SER A 24 -3.08 -2.80 -5.95
N SER A 25 -4.04 -3.10 -5.08
CA SER A 25 -4.83 -4.34 -5.12
C SER A 25 -3.93 -5.58 -5.18
N PHE A 26 -2.81 -5.54 -4.48
CA PHE A 26 -1.78 -6.60 -4.44
C PHE A 26 -1.09 -6.87 -5.79
N ASN A 27 -1.10 -5.90 -6.71
CA ASN A 27 -0.35 -6.01 -7.96
C ASN A 27 1.10 -5.55 -7.74
N PRO A 28 2.09 -6.46 -7.81
CA PRO A 28 3.49 -6.10 -7.58
C PRO A 28 4.07 -5.16 -8.64
N TYR A 29 3.42 -5.06 -9.81
CA TYR A 29 3.87 -4.24 -10.93
C TYR A 29 3.09 -2.94 -11.06
N ALA A 30 2.24 -2.61 -10.11
CA ALA A 30 1.41 -1.41 -10.17
C ALA A 30 2.26 -0.13 -10.25
N ILE A 31 1.85 0.77 -11.12
CA ILE A 31 2.45 2.10 -11.26
C ILE A 31 1.34 3.15 -11.22
N GLY A 32 1.42 4.06 -10.26
CA GLY A 32 0.53 5.21 -10.13
C GLY A 32 1.23 6.48 -10.60
N VAL A 33 0.64 7.19 -11.57
CA VAL A 33 1.21 8.41 -12.13
C VAL A 33 0.50 9.63 -11.53
N VAL A 34 1.27 10.56 -10.99
CA VAL A 34 0.71 11.81 -10.48
C VAL A 34 0.26 12.68 -11.66
N GLY A 35 -1.00 13.10 -11.62
CA GLY A 35 -1.58 13.93 -12.68
C GLY A 35 -1.94 13.19 -13.95
N GLY A 36 -1.95 11.86 -13.91
CA GLY A 36 -2.31 11.03 -15.05
C GLY A 36 -2.57 9.59 -14.65
N ARG A 37 -2.72 8.73 -15.64
CA ARG A 37 -2.82 7.29 -15.43
C ARG A 37 -2.32 6.56 -16.67
N LEU A 38 -1.85 5.33 -16.46
CA LEU A 38 -1.52 4.45 -17.58
C LEU A 38 -2.78 3.94 -18.26
N ALA A 39 -2.71 3.66 -19.56
CA ALA A 39 -3.83 3.06 -20.29
C ALA A 39 -4.26 1.71 -19.70
N ARG A 40 -3.29 0.95 -19.20
CA ARG A 40 -3.48 -0.24 -18.36
C ARG A 40 -2.28 -0.43 -17.46
N GLN A 41 -2.42 -1.24 -16.43
CA GLN A 41 -1.30 -1.57 -15.53
C GLN A 41 -0.37 -2.62 -16.16
N PRO A 42 0.94 -2.56 -15.84
CA PRO A 42 1.89 -3.59 -16.28
C PRO A 42 1.49 -4.99 -15.77
N ARG A 43 1.73 -5.99 -16.59
CA ARG A 43 1.39 -7.40 -16.29
C ARG A 43 2.61 -8.27 -16.07
N SER A 44 3.80 -7.69 -16.22
CA SER A 44 5.07 -8.39 -16.03
C SER A 44 6.12 -7.42 -15.52
N LEU A 45 7.20 -7.96 -14.97
CA LEU A 45 8.35 -7.15 -14.55
C LEU A 45 8.93 -6.38 -15.74
N ALA A 46 9.06 -7.02 -16.90
CA ALA A 46 9.61 -6.37 -18.09
C ALA A 46 8.78 -5.16 -18.52
N GLU A 47 7.45 -5.27 -18.52
CA GLU A 47 6.57 -4.13 -18.81
C GLU A 47 6.70 -3.03 -17.76
N ALA A 48 6.75 -3.41 -16.49
CA ALA A 48 6.88 -2.46 -15.39
C ALA A 48 8.20 -1.67 -15.49
N LEU A 49 9.30 -2.35 -15.75
CA LEU A 49 10.62 -1.69 -15.91
C LEU A 49 10.64 -0.75 -17.10
N SER A 50 10.15 -1.19 -18.24
CA SER A 50 10.08 -0.36 -19.46
C SER A 50 9.21 0.87 -19.24
N THR A 51 8.08 0.71 -18.58
CA THR A 51 7.15 1.81 -18.29
C THR A 51 7.75 2.81 -17.30
N ALA A 52 8.38 2.32 -16.22
CA ALA A 52 9.03 3.20 -15.24
C ALA A 52 10.14 4.04 -15.88
N ARG A 53 10.96 3.43 -16.73
CA ARG A 53 12.02 4.15 -17.46
C ARG A 53 11.46 5.21 -18.40
N MET A 54 10.40 4.89 -19.11
CA MET A 54 9.72 5.86 -19.99
C MET A 54 9.17 7.04 -19.21
N LEU A 55 8.52 6.78 -18.07
CA LEU A 55 7.98 7.84 -17.22
C LEU A 55 9.08 8.72 -16.63
N GLU A 56 10.20 8.13 -16.23
CA GLU A 56 11.36 8.87 -15.74
C GLU A 56 11.92 9.78 -16.83
N GLU A 57 12.13 9.27 -18.03
CA GLU A 57 12.63 10.05 -19.17
C GLU A 57 11.74 11.23 -19.51
N ARG A 58 10.44 11.07 -19.35
CA ARG A 58 9.45 12.12 -19.61
C ARG A 58 9.20 13.06 -18.43
N GLY A 59 9.89 12.85 -17.31
CA GLY A 59 9.82 13.72 -16.14
C GLY A 59 8.56 13.57 -15.29
N TYR A 60 7.84 12.46 -15.40
CA TYR A 60 6.66 12.24 -14.56
C TYR A 60 7.02 11.88 -13.12
N ASN A 61 6.16 12.26 -12.20
CA ASN A 61 6.17 11.77 -10.84
C ASN A 61 5.29 10.53 -10.75
N PHE A 62 5.82 9.44 -10.18
CA PHE A 62 5.10 8.18 -10.12
C PHE A 62 5.53 7.34 -8.92
N SER A 63 4.67 6.40 -8.55
CA SER A 63 4.87 5.48 -7.44
C SER A 63 4.80 4.03 -7.92
N LEU A 64 5.50 3.13 -7.24
CA LEU A 64 5.82 1.81 -7.74
C LEU A 64 5.47 0.70 -6.76
N GLY A 65 4.91 -0.38 -7.30
CA GLY A 65 4.80 -1.67 -6.64
C GLY A 65 3.67 -1.77 -5.64
N LEU A 66 3.70 -2.82 -4.85
CA LEU A 66 2.65 -3.18 -3.89
C LEU A 66 2.27 -2.04 -2.96
N ALA A 67 3.25 -1.36 -2.39
CA ALA A 67 3.05 -0.28 -1.43
C ALA A 67 3.03 1.11 -2.08
N GLN A 68 3.18 1.19 -3.41
CA GLN A 68 3.23 2.45 -4.15
C GLN A 68 4.25 3.43 -3.58
N VAL A 69 5.51 2.97 -3.50
CA VAL A 69 6.62 3.81 -3.05
C VAL A 69 6.96 4.81 -4.14
N ASN A 70 6.93 6.10 -3.80
CA ASN A 70 7.18 7.18 -4.75
C ASN A 70 8.64 7.16 -5.23
N ARG A 71 8.86 7.48 -6.51
CA ARG A 71 10.20 7.47 -7.11
C ARG A 71 11.22 8.29 -6.34
N TYR A 72 10.80 9.41 -5.75
CA TYR A 72 11.69 10.30 -5.01
C TYR A 72 12.09 9.78 -3.63
N ASN A 73 11.45 8.71 -3.17
CA ASN A 73 11.76 8.05 -1.90
C ASN A 73 12.59 6.77 -2.08
N LEU A 74 12.80 6.31 -3.31
CA LEU A 74 13.46 5.03 -3.58
C LEU A 74 14.88 4.98 -2.99
N ALA A 75 15.72 5.98 -3.31
CA ALA A 75 17.09 6.01 -2.83
C ALA A 75 17.18 6.03 -1.30
N ARG A 76 16.36 6.86 -0.65
CA ARG A 76 16.31 6.95 0.82
C ARG A 76 15.89 5.64 1.47
N GLN A 77 15.07 4.85 0.80
CA GLN A 77 14.60 3.55 1.30
C GLN A 77 15.48 2.38 0.87
N GLY A 78 16.62 2.64 0.25
CA GLY A 78 17.54 1.60 -0.17
C GLY A 78 17.08 0.82 -1.41
N LEU A 79 16.11 1.33 -2.15
CA LEU A 79 15.63 0.76 -3.40
C LEU A 79 16.41 1.39 -4.55
N ASP A 80 17.60 0.88 -4.81
CA ASP A 80 18.60 1.48 -5.71
C ASP A 80 18.40 1.12 -7.18
N SER A 81 17.36 0.36 -7.51
CA SER A 81 16.97 0.03 -8.89
C SER A 81 15.46 -0.14 -8.99
N TYR A 82 14.91 -0.01 -10.19
CA TYR A 82 13.49 -0.31 -10.41
C TYR A 82 13.19 -1.79 -10.20
N GLU A 83 14.12 -2.68 -10.55
CA GLU A 83 14.00 -4.11 -10.26
C GLU A 83 13.73 -4.36 -8.76
N LYS A 84 14.52 -3.71 -7.92
CA LYS A 84 14.38 -3.82 -6.46
C LYS A 84 13.10 -3.16 -5.96
N ALA A 85 12.72 -2.02 -6.57
CA ALA A 85 11.48 -1.32 -6.21
C ALA A 85 10.22 -2.14 -6.49
N PHE A 86 10.25 -3.00 -7.53
CA PHE A 86 9.13 -3.91 -7.84
C PHE A 86 9.20 -5.24 -7.11
N ASP A 87 10.31 -5.56 -6.45
CA ASP A 87 10.46 -6.80 -5.71
C ASP A 87 9.61 -6.75 -4.43
N THR A 88 8.87 -7.84 -4.18
CA THR A 88 7.82 -7.89 -3.16
C THR A 88 8.31 -7.45 -1.77
N CYS A 89 9.31 -8.12 -1.22
CA CYS A 89 9.71 -7.83 0.17
C CYS A 89 10.45 -6.50 0.34
N PRO A 90 11.38 -6.13 -0.54
CA PRO A 90 11.98 -4.80 -0.47
C PRO A 90 10.97 -3.67 -0.57
N ASN A 91 9.98 -3.79 -1.47
CA ASN A 91 8.93 -2.77 -1.62
C ASN A 91 8.05 -2.67 -0.37
N LEU A 92 7.56 -3.81 0.15
CA LEU A 92 6.72 -3.83 1.35
C LEU A 92 7.46 -3.27 2.57
N ARG A 93 8.73 -3.62 2.74
CA ARG A 93 9.54 -3.10 3.86
C ARG A 93 9.75 -1.60 3.75
N ALA A 94 9.99 -1.09 2.54
CA ALA A 94 10.11 0.34 2.30
C ALA A 94 8.80 1.07 2.63
N GLY A 95 7.68 0.60 2.13
CA GLY A 95 6.37 1.16 2.44
C GLY A 95 6.05 1.13 3.93
N ALA A 96 6.36 0.02 4.60
CA ALA A 96 6.14 -0.12 6.03
C ALA A 96 7.00 0.86 6.84
N ARG A 97 8.25 1.12 6.44
CA ARG A 97 9.10 2.13 7.10
C ARG A 97 8.52 3.54 6.94
N ILE A 98 8.04 3.88 5.75
CA ILE A 98 7.40 5.18 5.50
C ILE A 98 6.15 5.34 6.35
N LEU A 99 5.31 4.32 6.42
CA LEU A 99 4.10 4.35 7.25
C LEU A 99 4.44 4.43 8.74
N ALA A 100 5.45 3.70 9.21
CA ALA A 100 5.91 3.78 10.60
C ALA A 100 6.39 5.19 10.97
N GLU A 101 7.13 5.83 10.08
CA GLU A 101 7.57 7.22 10.26
C GLU A 101 6.36 8.16 10.35
N CYS A 102 5.38 8.01 9.47
CA CYS A 102 4.14 8.77 9.52
C CYS A 102 3.37 8.54 10.82
N TYR A 103 3.30 7.30 11.30
CA TYR A 103 2.65 6.96 12.55
C TYR A 103 3.33 7.64 13.75
N GLY A 104 4.66 7.61 13.79
CA GLY A 104 5.43 8.31 14.82
C GLY A 104 5.19 9.82 14.81
N ARG A 105 5.23 10.44 13.62
CA ARG A 105 4.99 11.88 13.45
C ARG A 105 3.57 12.29 13.84
N SER A 106 2.61 11.40 13.68
CA SER A 106 1.21 11.67 14.03
C SER A 106 0.92 11.54 15.52
N GLY A 107 1.87 11.12 16.32
CA GLY A 107 1.66 10.84 17.74
C GLY A 107 0.86 9.56 17.99
N GLY A 108 0.90 8.60 17.05
CA GLY A 108 0.26 7.30 17.21
C GLY A 108 -1.19 7.25 16.72
N ASP A 109 -1.54 8.08 15.75
CA ASP A 109 -2.88 8.11 15.13
C ASP A 109 -2.82 7.47 13.74
N TRP A 110 -3.45 6.30 13.57
CA TRP A 110 -3.43 5.60 12.29
C TRP A 110 -4.10 6.38 11.17
N GLY A 111 -5.21 7.07 11.42
CA GLY A 111 -5.86 7.88 10.39
C GLY A 111 -4.95 8.98 9.86
N LYS A 112 -4.30 9.71 10.75
CA LYS A 112 -3.30 10.72 10.37
C LYS A 112 -2.09 10.09 9.69
N ALA A 113 -1.66 8.90 10.14
CA ALA A 113 -0.56 8.18 9.51
C ALA A 113 -0.90 7.78 8.07
N PHE A 114 -2.11 7.32 7.80
CA PHE A 114 -2.55 7.00 6.45
C PHE A 114 -2.61 8.25 5.56
N SER A 115 -3.12 9.37 6.07
CA SER A 115 -3.10 10.63 5.34
C SER A 115 -1.68 11.07 5.02
N CYS A 116 -0.78 10.98 5.99
CA CYS A 116 0.65 11.29 5.82
C CYS A 116 1.30 10.39 4.76
N TYR A 117 1.00 9.11 4.77
CA TYR A 117 1.48 8.14 3.77
C TYR A 117 1.04 8.54 2.36
N TYR A 118 -0.21 8.93 2.22
CA TYR A 118 -0.82 9.33 0.94
C TYR A 118 -0.29 10.67 0.42
N SER A 119 -0.12 11.66 1.29
CA SER A 119 0.05 13.06 0.87
C SER A 119 1.21 13.80 1.54
N GLY A 120 1.83 13.24 2.56
CA GLY A 120 2.85 13.91 3.36
C GLY A 120 2.29 14.80 4.46
N ASN A 121 0.96 14.96 4.57
CA ASN A 121 0.31 15.74 5.62
C ASN A 121 -0.87 14.97 6.23
N PHE A 122 -1.43 15.46 7.33
CA PHE A 122 -2.43 14.76 8.12
C PHE A 122 -3.88 15.00 7.67
N THR A 123 -4.11 15.79 6.63
CA THR A 123 -5.46 16.26 6.25
C THR A 123 -5.88 15.86 4.83
N THR A 124 -4.97 15.90 3.88
CA THR A 124 -5.29 15.66 2.45
C THR A 124 -5.83 14.25 2.21
N GLY A 125 -5.32 13.24 2.90
CA GLY A 125 -5.82 11.87 2.79
C GLY A 125 -7.29 11.72 3.22
N TYR A 126 -7.72 12.50 4.21
CA TYR A 126 -9.13 12.57 4.60
C TYR A 126 -9.97 13.29 3.54
N ARG A 127 -9.50 14.41 3.03
CA ARG A 127 -10.24 15.18 2.01
C ARG A 127 -10.43 14.40 0.71
N HIS A 128 -9.45 13.60 0.33
CA HIS A 128 -9.50 12.81 -0.91
C HIS A 128 -10.14 11.43 -0.72
N GLY A 129 -10.57 11.09 0.49
CA GLY A 129 -11.20 9.81 0.77
C GLY A 129 -10.25 8.62 0.92
N TYR A 130 -8.94 8.84 0.90
CA TYR A 130 -7.95 7.77 1.03
C TYR A 130 -8.01 7.08 2.38
N VAL A 131 -8.03 7.86 3.46
CA VAL A 131 -8.09 7.33 4.84
C VAL A 131 -9.35 6.49 5.01
N GLN A 132 -10.48 6.96 4.52
CA GLN A 132 -11.75 6.25 4.58
C GLN A 132 -11.69 4.91 3.83
N LYS A 133 -11.02 4.86 2.69
CA LYS A 133 -10.83 3.60 1.92
C LYS A 133 -10.02 2.58 2.71
N VAL A 134 -8.94 3.00 3.38
CA VAL A 134 -8.11 2.10 4.19
C VAL A 134 -8.92 1.54 5.35
N PHE A 135 -9.62 2.38 6.09
CA PHE A 135 -10.47 1.93 7.20
C PHE A 135 -11.64 1.06 6.73
N ALA A 136 -12.25 1.37 5.59
CA ALA A 136 -13.31 0.55 5.02
C ALA A 136 -12.81 -0.87 4.68
N SER A 137 -11.61 -1.00 4.14
CA SER A 137 -10.96 -2.29 3.90
C SER A 137 -10.78 -3.06 5.20
N TRP A 138 -10.29 -2.39 6.25
CA TRP A 138 -10.09 -2.99 7.56
C TRP A 138 -11.40 -3.49 8.17
N GLN A 139 -12.43 -2.65 8.14
CA GLN A 139 -13.75 -3.00 8.68
C GLN A 139 -14.42 -4.15 7.93
N ARG A 140 -14.27 -4.22 6.61
CA ARG A 140 -14.80 -5.34 5.81
C ARG A 140 -14.17 -6.67 6.23
N LYS A 141 -12.85 -6.71 6.44
CA LYS A 141 -12.17 -7.90 6.90
C LYS A 141 -12.61 -8.30 8.31
N ALA A 142 -12.71 -7.34 9.24
CA ALA A 142 -13.18 -7.58 10.59
C ALA A 142 -14.61 -8.13 10.59
N GLY A 143 -15.50 -7.59 9.76
CA GLY A 143 -16.86 -8.09 9.59
C GLY A 143 -16.90 -9.52 9.05
N GLN A 144 -16.03 -9.87 8.12
CA GLN A 144 -15.92 -11.23 7.59
C GLN A 144 -15.39 -12.21 8.64
N GLU A 145 -14.44 -11.80 9.44
CA GLU A 145 -13.86 -12.62 10.51
C GLU A 145 -14.82 -12.76 11.72
N ALA A 146 -15.68 -11.79 11.93
CA ALA A 146 -16.60 -11.72 13.05
C ALA A 146 -17.99 -12.28 12.71
N VAL A 147 -18.06 -13.25 11.81
CA VAL A 147 -19.35 -13.92 11.48
C VAL A 147 -19.84 -14.73 12.69
N PRO A 148 -21.11 -14.56 13.11
CA PRO A 148 -21.64 -15.33 14.24
C PRO A 148 -21.62 -16.82 13.96
N ILE A 149 -21.37 -17.60 15.00
CA ILE A 149 -21.50 -19.05 14.94
C ILE A 149 -22.98 -19.39 14.88
N PRO A 150 -23.45 -20.15 13.87
CA PRO A 150 -24.87 -20.50 13.78
C PRO A 150 -25.28 -21.48 14.89
N ILE A 151 -26.51 -21.35 15.33
CA ILE A 151 -27.09 -22.28 16.28
C ILE A 151 -27.71 -23.48 15.53
N ILE A 152 -27.51 -24.67 16.08
CA ILE A 152 -28.23 -25.85 15.64
C ILE A 152 -29.49 -25.94 16.52
N ASP A 153 -30.66 -25.67 15.94
CA ASP A 153 -31.91 -25.67 16.68
C ASP A 153 -32.49 -27.08 16.73
N ARG A 154 -32.40 -27.69 17.90
CA ARG A 154 -32.91 -29.04 18.12
C ARG A 154 -34.44 -29.10 18.20
N ARG A 155 -35.11 -27.96 18.34
CA ARG A 155 -36.59 -27.91 18.39
C ARG A 155 -37.21 -28.17 17.02
N THR A 156 -36.42 -28.05 15.94
CA THR A 156 -36.89 -28.28 14.57
C THR A 156 -36.56 -29.67 14.03
N ALA A 157 -35.95 -30.53 14.85
CA ALA A 157 -35.55 -31.88 14.45
C ALA A 157 -36.73 -32.85 14.35
#